data_a43eab9574839f9f5e4d2d81d7eda0b2
#
_entry.id   a43eab9574839f9f5e4d2d81d7eda0b2
#
_cell.length_a   1.000
_cell.length_b   1.000
_cell.length_c   1.000
_cell.angle_alpha   90.00
_cell.angle_beta   90.00
_cell.angle_gamma   90.00
#
_symmetry.space_group_name_H-M   'P 1'
#
loop_
_entity.id
_entity.type
_entity.pdbx_description
1 polymer ?
#
loop_
_entity_poly.entity_id
_entity_poly.type
_entity_poly.pdbx_seq_one_letter_code
_entity_poly.pdbx_strand_id
1 'polypeptide(L)'
;LVLRKGQIANQYFFIKSGGLRLHYGAFEEQHTSWVFFENDFFTDISSLYAQVPSRFNIEAIENTELLVISKADMDQLYEKLPVWQEFGRKIWEEMCIRQVDQNLNYQTLSAKQIYLELLKNSDFVKKIPIKQLASILGITPNALSRIRKEIK
;
A
#
# COMPACT_ATOMS: atom_id res chain seq x y z
N LEU A 1 -9.21 -11.55 2.95
CA LEU A 1 -9.15 -10.85 1.67
C LEU A 1 -10.18 -9.72 1.68
N VAL A 2 -9.74 -8.49 1.43
CA VAL A 2 -10.57 -7.28 1.48
C VAL A 2 -11.07 -6.91 0.08
N LEU A 3 -10.22 -7.05 -0.94
CA LEU A 3 -10.56 -6.88 -2.35
C LEU A 3 -9.91 -7.99 -3.17
N ARG A 4 -10.64 -8.56 -4.13
CA ARG A 4 -10.11 -9.57 -5.06
C ARG A 4 -9.82 -8.94 -6.42
N LYS A 5 -8.73 -9.35 -7.05
CA LYS A 5 -8.49 -9.09 -8.47
C LYS A 5 -9.72 -9.46 -9.29
N GLY A 6 -10.14 -8.58 -10.18
CA GLY A 6 -11.35 -8.74 -10.99
C GLY A 6 -12.64 -8.18 -10.39
N GLN A 7 -12.67 -7.86 -9.10
CA GLN A 7 -13.77 -7.11 -8.47
C GLN A 7 -13.60 -5.61 -8.72
N ILE A 8 -14.70 -4.86 -8.77
CA ILE A 8 -14.67 -3.41 -8.81
C ILE A 8 -14.60 -2.90 -7.37
N ALA A 9 -13.61 -2.05 -7.08
CA ALA A 9 -13.50 -1.40 -5.78
C ALA A 9 -14.64 -0.37 -5.61
N ASN A 10 -15.27 -0.36 -4.45
CA ASN A 10 -16.36 0.54 -4.11
C ASN A 10 -16.25 1.12 -2.69
N GLN A 11 -15.12 0.90 -2.03
CA GLN A 11 -14.89 1.25 -0.63
C GLN A 11 -13.51 1.86 -0.43
N TYR A 12 -13.43 2.74 0.57
CA TYR A 12 -12.19 3.21 1.17
C TYR A 12 -11.97 2.50 2.50
N PHE A 13 -10.72 2.34 2.86
CA PHE A 13 -10.29 1.64 4.07
C PHE A 13 -9.37 2.53 4.90
N PHE A 14 -9.61 2.58 6.20
CA PHE A 14 -8.69 3.12 7.19
C PHE A 14 -8.28 1.99 8.12
N ILE A 15 -6.98 1.77 8.29
CA ILE A 15 -6.46 0.73 9.16
C ILE A 15 -6.38 1.24 10.59
N LYS A 16 -7.25 0.74 11.45
CA LYS A 16 -7.25 1.07 12.87
C LYS A 16 -6.18 0.28 13.64
N SER A 17 -5.94 -0.97 13.24
CA SER A 17 -4.85 -1.81 13.75
C SER A 17 -4.53 -2.93 12.75
N GLY A 18 -3.31 -3.47 12.80
CA GLY A 18 -2.85 -4.55 11.92
C GLY A 18 -2.25 -4.06 10.63
N GLY A 19 -2.33 -4.88 9.57
CA GLY A 19 -1.73 -4.56 8.27
C GLY A 19 -2.36 -5.27 7.09
N LEU A 20 -2.31 -4.61 5.94
CA LEU A 20 -2.79 -5.12 4.67
C LEU A 20 -1.69 -5.10 3.62
N ARG A 21 -1.68 -6.07 2.72
CA ARG A 21 -0.82 -6.05 1.53
C ARG A 21 -1.64 -5.89 0.26
N LEU A 22 -1.10 -5.10 -0.63
CA LEU A 22 -1.50 -5.01 -2.04
C LEU A 22 -0.60 -5.93 -2.86
N HIS A 23 -1.17 -6.92 -3.54
CA HIS A 23 -0.39 -7.85 -4.32
C HIS A 23 -1.07 -8.25 -5.64
N TYR A 24 -0.28 -8.73 -6.59
CA TYR A 24 -0.71 -9.20 -7.90
C TYR A 24 0.07 -10.47 -8.30
N GLY A 25 -0.29 -11.05 -9.43
CA GLY A 25 0.30 -12.30 -9.95
C GLY A 25 -0.58 -13.52 -9.73
N ALA A 26 -0.12 -14.67 -10.20
CA ALA A 26 -0.75 -15.97 -9.95
C ALA A 26 -0.47 -16.46 -8.53
N PHE A 27 -1.23 -17.43 -8.05
CA PHE A 27 -1.10 -17.94 -6.67
C PHE A 27 0.33 -18.36 -6.30
N GLU A 28 1.07 -18.95 -7.22
CA GLU A 28 2.43 -19.42 -7.01
C GLU A 28 3.49 -18.32 -7.14
N GLU A 29 3.19 -17.24 -7.87
CA GLU A 29 4.08 -16.09 -8.13
C GLU A 29 3.44 -14.77 -7.72
N GLN A 30 3.06 -14.67 -6.46
CA GLN A 30 2.52 -13.42 -5.93
C GLN A 30 3.59 -12.38 -5.70
N HIS A 31 3.40 -11.20 -6.27
CA HIS A 31 4.25 -10.03 -6.07
C HIS A 31 3.55 -9.02 -5.15
N THR A 32 4.16 -8.73 -4.01
CA THR A 32 3.70 -7.65 -3.13
C THR A 32 4.15 -6.32 -3.69
N SER A 33 3.18 -5.48 -4.04
CA SER A 33 3.43 -4.12 -4.52
C SER A 33 3.68 -3.18 -3.34
N TRP A 34 2.86 -3.31 -2.28
CA TRP A 34 2.99 -2.49 -1.08
C TRP A 34 2.34 -3.14 0.13
N VAL A 35 2.67 -2.62 1.31
CA VAL A 35 2.04 -2.98 2.59
C VAL A 35 1.61 -1.70 3.29
N PHE A 36 0.41 -1.73 3.85
CA PHE A 36 -0.21 -0.65 4.60
C PHE A 36 -0.36 -1.08 6.06
N PHE A 37 -0.19 -0.15 6.98
CA PHE A 37 -0.30 -0.38 8.42
C PHE A 37 -1.24 0.60 9.10
N GLU A 38 -1.30 0.55 10.42
CA GLU A 38 -2.08 1.45 11.25
C GLU A 38 -1.93 2.93 10.84
N ASN A 39 -3.04 3.64 10.77
CA ASN A 39 -3.22 5.00 10.31
C ASN A 39 -3.11 5.21 8.79
N ASP A 40 -2.87 4.17 7.99
CA ASP A 40 -2.98 4.31 6.55
C ASP A 40 -4.45 4.35 6.10
N PHE A 41 -4.75 5.31 5.21
CA PHE A 41 -6.01 5.41 4.47
C PHE A 41 -5.73 5.06 3.01
N PHE A 42 -6.51 4.15 2.43
CA PHE A 42 -6.25 3.70 1.07
C PHE A 42 -7.48 3.09 0.38
N THR A 43 -7.36 2.91 -0.92
CA THR A 43 -8.26 2.12 -1.79
C THR A 43 -7.51 1.72 -3.05
N ASP A 44 -8.06 0.84 -3.87
CA ASP A 44 -7.63 0.74 -5.28
C ASP A 44 -8.29 1.88 -6.07
N ILE A 45 -7.60 3.02 -6.11
CA ILE A 45 -8.11 4.26 -6.70
C ILE A 45 -8.44 4.11 -8.19
N SER A 46 -7.64 3.32 -8.92
CA SER A 46 -7.85 3.11 -10.36
C SER A 46 -9.15 2.34 -10.62
N SER A 47 -9.40 1.31 -9.83
CA SER A 47 -10.65 0.55 -9.90
C SER A 47 -11.85 1.37 -9.41
N LEU A 48 -11.71 2.06 -8.29
CA LEU A 48 -12.79 2.79 -7.63
C LEU A 48 -13.33 3.96 -8.45
N TYR A 49 -12.45 4.74 -9.10
CA TYR A 49 -12.88 5.89 -9.89
C TYR A 49 -13.22 5.53 -11.34
N ALA A 50 -12.43 4.68 -11.98
CA ALA A 50 -12.71 4.27 -13.35
C ALA A 50 -13.82 3.20 -13.45
N GLN A 51 -14.27 2.64 -12.32
CA GLN A 51 -15.26 1.55 -12.25
C GLN A 51 -14.87 0.36 -13.12
N VAL A 52 -13.59 0.04 -13.11
CA VAL A 52 -13.01 -1.11 -13.83
C VAL A 52 -12.55 -2.19 -12.83
N PRO A 53 -12.46 -3.46 -13.27
CA PRO A 53 -11.97 -4.53 -12.40
C PRO A 53 -10.57 -4.24 -11.85
N SER A 54 -10.39 -4.42 -10.54
CA SER A 54 -9.09 -4.32 -9.88
C SER A 54 -8.08 -5.31 -10.47
N ARG A 55 -6.85 -4.85 -10.65
CA ARG A 55 -5.71 -5.67 -11.06
C ARG A 55 -5.00 -6.32 -9.88
N PHE A 56 -5.38 -5.95 -8.66
CA PHE A 56 -4.73 -6.31 -7.42
C PHE A 56 -5.67 -7.14 -6.52
N ASN A 57 -5.06 -7.87 -5.61
CA ASN A 57 -5.70 -8.35 -4.40
C ASN A 57 -5.26 -7.48 -3.23
N ILE A 58 -6.16 -7.25 -2.27
CA ILE A 58 -5.87 -6.63 -0.99
C ILE A 58 -6.23 -7.63 0.10
N GLU A 59 -5.25 -8.02 0.91
CA GLU A 59 -5.46 -9.00 1.98
C GLU A 59 -4.75 -8.62 3.26
N ALA A 60 -5.32 -9.04 4.39
CA ALA A 60 -4.71 -8.88 5.69
C ALA A 60 -3.47 -9.79 5.83
N ILE A 61 -2.38 -9.24 6.35
CA ILE A 61 -1.14 -9.97 6.66
C ILE A 61 -1.08 -10.41 8.12
N GLU A 62 -1.95 -9.86 8.94
CA GLU A 62 -2.12 -10.16 10.35
C GLU A 62 -3.58 -9.88 10.76
N ASN A 63 -3.91 -10.07 12.03
CA ASN A 63 -5.24 -9.70 12.54
C ASN A 63 -5.43 -8.18 12.41
N THR A 64 -6.42 -7.75 11.63
CA THR A 64 -6.55 -6.36 11.17
C THR A 64 -7.96 -5.84 11.41
N GLU A 65 -8.06 -4.68 12.04
CA GLU A 65 -9.30 -3.94 12.23
C GLU A 65 -9.36 -2.76 11.24
N LEU A 66 -10.45 -2.69 10.46
CA LEU A 66 -10.66 -1.67 9.43
C LEU A 66 -11.90 -0.83 9.76
N LEU A 67 -11.79 0.48 9.55
CA LEU A 67 -12.92 1.34 9.31
C LEU A 67 -13.14 1.43 7.80
N VAL A 68 -14.38 1.24 7.37
CA VAL A 68 -14.74 1.15 5.96
C VAL A 68 -15.79 2.18 5.64
N ILE A 69 -15.61 2.92 4.56
CA ILE A 69 -16.62 3.83 4.03
C ILE A 69 -16.86 3.53 2.55
N SER A 70 -18.13 3.49 2.15
CA SER A 70 -18.46 3.29 0.73
C SER A 70 -18.09 4.52 -0.10
N LYS A 71 -17.85 4.33 -1.40
CA LYS A 71 -17.65 5.45 -2.33
C LYS A 71 -18.84 6.41 -2.29
N ALA A 72 -20.06 5.88 -2.27
CA ALA A 72 -21.27 6.70 -2.27
C ALA A 72 -21.39 7.57 -1.00
N ASP A 73 -21.07 7.01 0.18
CA ASP A 73 -21.09 7.78 1.43
C ASP A 73 -19.97 8.83 1.45
N MET A 74 -18.78 8.48 0.93
CA MET A 74 -17.68 9.42 0.82
C MET A 74 -18.03 10.59 -0.11
N ASP A 75 -18.65 10.32 -1.27
CA ASP A 75 -19.11 11.34 -2.20
C ASP A 75 -20.12 12.29 -1.53
N GLN A 76 -21.06 11.75 -0.74
CA GLN A 76 -21.99 12.57 0.03
C GLN A 76 -21.31 13.44 1.10
N LEU A 77 -20.27 12.92 1.76
CA LEU A 77 -19.49 13.71 2.73
C LEU A 77 -18.75 14.86 2.04
N TYR A 78 -18.17 14.61 0.86
CA TYR A 78 -17.52 15.65 0.06
C TYR A 78 -18.52 16.74 -0.40
N GLU A 79 -19.75 16.37 -0.74
CA GLU A 79 -20.78 17.34 -1.13
C GLU A 79 -21.30 18.18 0.04
N LYS A 80 -21.48 17.57 1.21
CA LYS A 80 -22.16 18.20 2.35
C LYS A 80 -21.22 18.93 3.30
N LEU A 81 -19.96 18.52 3.40
CA LEU A 81 -19.04 18.97 4.45
C LEU A 81 -17.74 19.54 3.85
N PRO A 82 -17.55 20.87 3.84
CA PRO A 82 -16.31 21.47 3.33
C PRO A 82 -15.02 20.92 3.98
N VAL A 83 -15.07 20.56 5.26
CA VAL A 83 -13.94 19.95 5.98
C VAL A 83 -13.53 18.62 5.37
N TRP A 84 -14.47 17.83 4.81
CA TRP A 84 -14.16 16.59 4.11
C TRP A 84 -13.48 16.83 2.76
N GLN A 85 -13.83 17.89 2.05
CA GLN A 85 -13.13 18.28 0.82
C GLN A 85 -11.67 18.63 1.11
N GLU A 86 -11.44 19.41 2.19
CA GLU A 86 -10.07 19.74 2.62
C GLU A 86 -9.30 18.49 3.06
N PHE A 87 -9.90 17.62 3.84
CA PHE A 87 -9.34 16.34 4.26
C PHE A 87 -8.95 15.47 3.06
N GLY A 88 -9.89 15.27 2.12
CA GLY A 88 -9.64 14.49 0.91
C GLY A 88 -8.53 15.07 0.05
N ARG A 89 -8.53 16.40 -0.18
CA ARG A 89 -7.49 17.07 -0.93
C ARG A 89 -6.10 16.84 -0.30
N LYS A 90 -5.97 17.03 1.02
CA LYS A 90 -4.69 16.83 1.73
C LYS A 90 -4.19 15.39 1.62
N ILE A 91 -5.06 14.40 1.83
CA ILE A 91 -4.70 12.98 1.68
C ILE A 91 -4.21 12.69 0.26
N TRP A 92 -4.91 13.15 -0.76
CA TRP A 92 -4.53 12.91 -2.14
C TRP A 92 -3.23 13.64 -2.53
N GLU A 93 -3.01 14.85 -2.04
CA GLU A 93 -1.75 15.57 -2.22
C GLU A 93 -0.58 14.80 -1.62
N GLU A 94 -0.70 14.31 -0.38
CA GLU A 94 0.33 13.50 0.26
C GLU A 94 0.57 12.17 -0.47
N MET A 95 -0.49 11.51 -0.91
CA MET A 95 -0.36 10.28 -1.68
C MET A 95 0.32 10.51 -3.03
N CYS A 96 -0.01 11.59 -3.74
CA CYS A 96 0.64 11.94 -4.99
C CYS A 96 2.14 12.22 -4.80
N ILE A 97 2.51 13.01 -3.78
CA ILE A 97 3.91 13.30 -3.46
C ILE A 97 4.66 12.00 -3.16
N ARG A 98 4.12 11.16 -2.28
CA ARG A 98 4.69 9.86 -1.93
C ARG A 98 4.89 8.97 -3.17
N GLN A 99 3.94 8.97 -4.09
CA GLN A 99 3.99 8.18 -5.31
C GLN A 99 5.06 8.68 -6.29
N VAL A 100 5.21 10.00 -6.42
CA VAL A 100 6.27 10.62 -7.23
C VAL A 100 7.64 10.27 -6.66
N ASP A 101 7.84 10.41 -5.35
CA ASP A 101 9.10 10.09 -4.68
C ASP A 101 9.42 8.60 -4.81
N GLN A 102 8.44 7.73 -4.64
CA GLN A 102 8.60 6.29 -4.78
C GLN A 102 9.00 5.91 -6.22
N ASN A 103 8.35 6.48 -7.23
CA ASN A 103 8.70 6.25 -8.63
C ASN A 103 10.13 6.72 -8.93
N LEU A 104 10.51 7.89 -8.45
CA LEU A 104 11.87 8.41 -8.61
C LEU A 104 12.90 7.49 -7.96
N ASN A 105 12.62 7.05 -6.72
CA ASN A 105 13.50 6.12 -6.00
C ASN A 105 13.69 4.80 -6.76
N TYR A 106 12.62 4.21 -7.30
CA TYR A 106 12.73 2.98 -8.09
C TYR A 106 13.52 3.15 -9.40
N GLN A 107 13.54 4.36 -9.97
CA GLN A 107 14.27 4.64 -11.20
C GLN A 107 15.75 4.97 -10.95
N THR A 108 16.08 5.53 -9.79
CA THR A 108 17.41 6.12 -9.55
C THR A 108 18.23 5.39 -8.49
N LEU A 109 17.61 4.63 -7.60
CA LEU A 109 18.25 3.97 -6.48
C LEU A 109 18.36 2.46 -6.69
N SER A 110 19.44 1.88 -6.20
CA SER A 110 19.58 0.41 -6.07
C SER A 110 18.65 -0.13 -4.97
N ALA A 111 18.34 -1.42 -5.02
CA ALA A 111 17.54 -2.10 -3.99
C ALA A 111 18.11 -1.91 -2.57
N LYS A 112 19.45 -1.87 -2.44
CA LYS A 112 20.14 -1.59 -1.17
C LYS A 112 19.86 -0.17 -0.67
N GLN A 113 19.90 0.82 -1.56
CA GLN A 113 19.60 2.21 -1.22
C GLN A 113 18.13 2.40 -0.85
N ILE A 114 17.19 1.80 -1.63
CA ILE A 114 15.76 1.81 -1.29
C ILE A 114 15.52 1.15 0.09
N TYR A 115 16.20 0.02 0.36
CA TYR A 115 16.11 -0.63 1.66
C TYR A 115 16.60 0.26 2.80
N LEU A 116 17.70 1.03 2.61
CA LEU A 116 18.19 1.99 3.59
C LEU A 116 17.18 3.14 3.83
N GLU A 117 16.52 3.62 2.79
CA GLU A 117 15.43 4.61 2.93
C GLU A 117 14.27 4.04 3.75
N LEU A 118 13.82 2.81 3.47
CA LEU A 118 12.77 2.16 4.23
C LEU A 118 13.17 1.93 5.70
N LEU A 119 14.45 1.70 5.99
CA LEU A 119 14.94 1.55 7.36
C LEU A 119 14.84 2.83 8.20
N LYS A 120 14.68 4.01 7.61
CA LYS A 120 14.37 5.25 8.35
C LYS A 120 13.07 5.11 9.12
N ASN A 121 12.14 4.30 8.60
CA ASN A 121 10.98 3.81 9.34
C ASN A 121 11.21 2.34 9.75
N SER A 122 12.02 2.15 10.81
CA SER A 122 12.43 0.81 11.26
C SER A 122 11.26 -0.09 11.65
N ASP A 123 10.17 0.49 12.16
CA ASP A 123 9.00 -0.27 12.59
C ASP A 123 8.22 -0.81 11.39
N PHE A 124 8.13 -0.04 10.30
CA PHE A 124 7.60 -0.50 9.03
C PHE A 124 8.34 -1.75 8.53
N VAL A 125 9.67 -1.66 8.47
CA VAL A 125 10.51 -2.78 7.96
C VAL A 125 10.44 -4.03 8.85
N LYS A 126 10.35 -3.86 10.17
CA LYS A 126 10.26 -4.98 11.13
C LYS A 126 8.95 -5.77 11.01
N LYS A 127 7.85 -5.09 10.68
CA LYS A 127 6.51 -5.70 10.54
C LYS A 127 6.35 -6.49 9.24
N ILE A 128 7.17 -6.23 8.21
CA ILE A 128 7.03 -6.87 6.90
C ILE A 128 7.83 -8.18 6.84
N PRO A 129 7.19 -9.33 6.51
CA PRO A 129 7.91 -10.57 6.26
C PRO A 129 8.94 -10.42 5.14
N ILE A 130 10.09 -11.08 5.28
CA ILE A 130 11.23 -10.93 4.37
C ILE A 130 10.88 -11.19 2.90
N LYS A 131 9.98 -12.15 2.64
CA LYS A 131 9.52 -12.48 1.28
C LYS A 131 8.78 -11.29 0.64
N GLN A 132 7.91 -10.65 1.41
CA GLN A 132 7.12 -9.50 0.93
C GLN A 132 8.00 -8.27 0.76
N LEU A 133 8.91 -8.01 1.71
CA LEU A 133 9.86 -6.89 1.61
C LEU A 133 10.80 -7.05 0.41
N ALA A 134 11.30 -8.25 0.16
CA ALA A 134 12.10 -8.54 -1.02
C ALA A 134 11.32 -8.30 -2.33
N SER A 135 10.03 -8.68 -2.35
CA SER A 135 9.14 -8.42 -3.48
C SER A 135 8.94 -6.92 -3.72
N ILE A 136 8.72 -6.13 -2.68
CA ILE A 136 8.62 -4.65 -2.77
C ILE A 136 9.89 -4.06 -3.36
N LEU A 137 11.06 -4.59 -2.99
CA LEU A 137 12.36 -4.14 -3.49
C LEU A 137 12.72 -4.68 -4.88
N GLY A 138 11.90 -5.54 -5.47
CA GLY A 138 12.16 -6.17 -6.77
C GLY A 138 13.35 -7.14 -6.77
N ILE A 139 13.67 -7.74 -5.61
CA ILE A 139 14.79 -8.68 -5.45
C ILE A 139 14.35 -9.99 -4.79
N THR A 140 15.26 -10.99 -4.78
CA THR A 140 14.99 -12.24 -4.08
C THR A 140 15.20 -12.12 -2.56
N PRO A 141 14.53 -12.96 -1.73
CA PRO A 141 14.76 -12.99 -0.28
C PRO A 141 16.23 -13.25 0.09
N ASN A 142 16.95 -14.06 -0.71
CA ASN A 142 18.37 -14.33 -0.52
C ASN A 142 19.23 -13.08 -0.76
N ALA A 143 18.90 -12.28 -1.80
CA ALA A 143 19.57 -11.02 -2.06
C ALA A 143 19.33 -10.02 -0.91
N LEU A 144 18.10 -9.91 -0.41
CA LEU A 144 17.79 -9.06 0.74
C LEU A 144 18.52 -9.51 2.00
N SER A 145 18.63 -10.82 2.23
CA SER A 145 19.40 -11.37 3.37
C SER A 145 20.89 -11.00 3.30
N ARG A 146 21.49 -10.96 2.10
CA ARG A 146 22.87 -10.48 1.90
C ARG A 146 23.00 -8.98 2.20
N ILE A 147 22.08 -8.16 1.66
CA ILE A 147 22.05 -6.72 1.96
C ILE A 147 21.99 -6.46 3.46
N ARG A 148 21.12 -7.19 4.19
CA ARG A 148 21.00 -7.07 5.65
C ARG A 148 22.28 -7.41 6.41
N LYS A 149 23.08 -8.37 5.91
CA LYS A 149 24.38 -8.73 6.52
C LYS A 149 25.45 -7.68 6.29
N GLU A 150 25.40 -6.99 5.15
CA GLU A 150 26.37 -5.93 4.81
C GLU A 150 26.15 -4.62 5.57
N ILE A 151 24.95 -4.41 6.11
CA ILE A 151 24.55 -3.18 6.80
C ILE A 151 24.73 -3.29 8.34
N LYS A 152 24.84 -4.52 8.85
CA LYS A 152 25.17 -4.80 10.26
C LYS A 152 26.65 -4.59 10.54
#